data_cca330df566736f6761151bc827618e4
#
_entry.id   cca330df566736f6761151bc827618e4
#
_cell.length_a   1.000
_cell.length_b   1.000
_cell.length_c   1.000
_cell.angle_alpha   90.00
_cell.angle_beta   90.00
_cell.angle_gamma   90.00
#
_symmetry.space_group_name_H-M   'P 1'
#
loop_
_entity.id
_entity.type
_entity.pdbx_description
1 polymer ?
#
loop_
_entity_poly.entity_id
_entity_poly.type
_entity_poly.pdbx_seq_one_letter_code
_entity_poly.pdbx_strand_id
1 'polypeptide(L)'
;MERETLGMDVVFVGAGPANLSGALHLARLVQAHNESVSKGEKQGEPLGEIEIGVIEKGSSVGAHILSGAVMDPKALRELIPDFVEKGAPVETPVIEDHFLYLTETRALRSPITPPPLKNHGYYIVSLNRLTAWLGEQCEAAG
;
A
#
# COMPACT_ATOMS: atom_id res chain seq x y z
N MET A 1 3.47 29.71 21.91
CA MET A 1 3.84 28.43 21.30
C MET A 1 4.40 28.74 19.93
N GLU A 2 5.70 28.70 19.75
CA GLU A 2 6.30 28.82 18.42
C GLU A 2 5.91 27.59 17.61
N ARG A 3 5.44 27.81 16.39
CA ARG A 3 5.11 26.72 15.46
C ARG A 3 6.35 26.44 14.63
N GLU A 4 6.79 25.20 14.67
CA GLU A 4 7.83 24.71 13.78
C GLU A 4 7.28 24.69 12.33
N THR A 5 8.04 25.20 11.39
CA THR A 5 7.70 25.22 9.97
C THR A 5 8.70 24.38 9.22
N LEU A 6 8.22 23.31 8.58
CA LEU A 6 9.00 22.46 7.68
C LEU A 6 8.59 22.79 6.26
N GLY A 7 9.57 23.08 5.40
CA GLY A 7 9.36 23.23 3.96
C GLY A 7 9.34 21.84 3.32
N MET A 8 8.36 21.56 2.47
CA MET A 8 8.22 20.31 1.69
C MET A 8 7.79 20.66 0.29
N ASP A 9 8.29 19.94 -0.72
CA ASP A 9 7.87 20.11 -2.11
C ASP A 9 6.52 19.43 -2.36
N VAL A 10 6.30 18.26 -1.74
CA VAL A 10 5.05 17.50 -1.85
C VAL A 10 4.62 17.01 -0.47
N VAL A 11 3.36 17.21 -0.13
CA VAL A 11 2.78 16.74 1.13
C VAL A 11 1.56 15.86 0.86
N PHE A 12 1.61 14.63 1.36
CA PHE A 12 0.46 13.72 1.40
C PHE A 12 -0.24 13.85 2.76
N VAL A 13 -1.53 14.15 2.75
CA VAL A 13 -2.32 14.34 3.97
C VAL A 13 -3.06 13.05 4.31
N GLY A 14 -2.63 12.40 5.40
CA GLY A 14 -3.06 11.09 5.88
C GLY A 14 -2.18 9.95 5.40
N ALA A 15 -1.69 9.12 6.34
CA ALA A 15 -0.85 7.96 6.05
C ALA A 15 -1.69 6.69 5.79
N GLY A 16 -2.70 6.78 4.93
CA GLY A 16 -3.44 5.62 4.45
C GLY A 16 -2.71 4.88 3.32
N PRO A 17 -3.15 3.66 2.94
CA PRO A 17 -2.48 2.85 1.92
C PRO A 17 -2.30 3.59 0.58
N ALA A 18 -3.29 4.38 0.18
CA ALA A 18 -3.24 5.13 -1.08
C ALA A 18 -2.15 6.20 -1.08
N ASN A 19 -2.08 7.02 -0.02
CA ASN A 19 -1.08 8.08 0.08
C ASN A 19 0.33 7.52 0.27
N LEU A 20 0.50 6.48 1.09
CA LEU A 20 1.80 5.82 1.25
C LEU A 20 2.28 5.20 -0.06
N SER A 21 1.38 4.53 -0.79
CA SER A 21 1.73 3.99 -2.12
C SER A 21 2.08 5.10 -3.10
N GLY A 22 1.35 6.22 -3.06
CA GLY A 22 1.62 7.39 -3.90
C GLY A 22 2.96 8.03 -3.59
N ALA A 23 3.27 8.25 -2.30
CA ALA A 23 4.53 8.82 -1.85
C ALA A 23 5.72 7.94 -2.25
N LEU A 24 5.65 6.64 -1.95
CA LEU A 24 6.69 5.68 -2.32
C LEU A 24 6.90 5.60 -3.84
N HIS A 25 5.80 5.60 -4.61
CA HIS A 25 5.89 5.57 -6.07
C HIS A 25 6.52 6.84 -6.62
N LEU A 26 6.13 8.01 -6.09
CA LEU A 26 6.70 9.30 -6.48
C LEU A 26 8.21 9.35 -6.19
N ALA A 27 8.64 8.96 -4.99
CA ALA A 27 10.06 8.92 -4.63
C ALA A 27 10.87 8.06 -5.63
N ARG A 28 10.37 6.88 -5.97
CA ARG A 28 10.99 5.98 -6.95
C ARG A 28 11.02 6.57 -8.36
N LEU A 29 9.96 7.25 -8.79
CA LEU A 29 9.93 7.91 -10.10
C LEU A 29 10.95 9.05 -10.19
N VAL A 30 11.09 9.86 -9.13
CA VAL A 30 12.10 10.92 -9.05
C VAL A 30 13.51 10.34 -9.12
N GLN A 31 13.78 9.30 -8.33
CA GLN A 31 15.06 8.61 -8.35
C GLN A 31 15.38 8.03 -9.73
N ALA A 32 14.45 7.28 -10.33
CA ALA A 32 14.62 6.68 -11.64
C ALA A 32 14.84 7.74 -12.74
N HIS A 33 14.12 8.87 -12.65
CA HIS A 33 14.33 9.99 -13.57
C HIS A 33 15.73 10.56 -13.44
N ASN A 34 16.16 10.89 -12.23
CA ASN A 34 17.49 11.47 -11.97
C ASN A 34 18.61 10.54 -12.42
N GLU A 35 18.46 9.23 -12.17
CA GLU A 35 19.41 8.22 -12.64
C GLU A 35 19.46 8.14 -14.16
N SER A 36 18.32 8.10 -14.85
CA SER A 36 18.26 8.01 -16.31
C SER A 36 18.85 9.25 -16.98
N VAL A 37 18.60 10.43 -16.43
CA VAL A 37 19.22 11.68 -16.91
C VAL A 37 20.74 11.66 -16.69
N SER A 38 21.18 11.27 -15.50
CA SER A 38 22.61 11.18 -15.15
C SER A 38 23.37 10.20 -16.03
N LYS A 39 22.72 9.12 -16.46
CA LYS A 39 23.29 8.11 -17.39
C LYS A 39 23.21 8.54 -18.86
N GLY A 40 22.56 9.67 -19.18
CA GLY A 40 22.32 10.13 -20.55
C GLY A 40 21.29 9.32 -21.34
N GLU A 41 20.52 8.47 -20.67
CA GLU A 41 19.46 7.66 -21.26
C GLU A 41 18.18 8.48 -21.54
N LYS A 42 18.02 9.60 -20.84
CA LYS A 42 16.88 10.50 -20.98
C LYS A 42 17.36 11.94 -21.15
N GLN A 43 16.74 12.69 -22.08
CA GLN A 43 16.99 14.11 -22.24
C GLN A 43 16.25 14.90 -21.17
N GLY A 44 16.88 15.95 -20.62
CA GLY A 44 16.33 16.83 -19.61
C GLY A 44 17.35 17.12 -18.51
N GLU A 45 16.86 17.80 -17.46
CA GLU A 45 17.65 18.09 -16.27
C GLU A 45 17.20 17.19 -15.12
N PRO A 46 18.09 16.78 -14.21
CA PRO A 46 17.69 16.11 -12.97
C PRO A 46 16.71 17.00 -12.17
N LEU A 47 15.73 16.39 -11.55
CA LEU A 47 14.78 17.10 -10.66
C LEU A 47 15.42 17.55 -9.34
N GLY A 48 16.64 17.07 -9.07
CA GLY A 48 17.27 17.28 -7.76
C GLY A 48 16.65 16.43 -6.67
N GLU A 49 16.83 16.86 -5.44
CA GLU A 49 16.22 16.27 -4.27
C GLU A 49 14.82 16.86 -4.08
N ILE A 50 13.80 16.02 -4.06
CA ILE A 50 12.40 16.41 -3.84
C ILE A 50 12.02 15.98 -2.43
N GLU A 51 11.70 16.94 -1.57
CA GLU A 51 11.24 16.66 -0.21
C GLU A 51 9.78 16.24 -0.20
N ILE A 52 9.52 14.95 0.11
CA ILE A 52 8.19 14.35 0.15
C ILE A 52 7.81 14.09 1.60
N GLY A 53 6.76 14.75 2.08
CA GLY A 53 6.23 14.56 3.43
C GLY A 53 4.92 13.79 3.43
N VAL A 54 4.72 12.93 4.43
CA VAL A 54 3.43 12.30 4.75
C VAL A 54 3.04 12.68 6.16
N ILE A 55 1.88 13.33 6.33
CA ILE A 55 1.38 13.73 7.65
C ILE A 55 0.21 12.87 8.07
N GLU A 56 0.25 12.39 9.32
CA GLU A 56 -0.80 11.56 9.92
C GLU A 56 -1.28 12.18 11.24
N LYS A 57 -2.61 12.24 11.44
CA LYS A 57 -3.18 12.75 12.69
C LYS A 57 -3.23 11.69 13.79
N GLY A 58 -3.17 10.42 13.42
CA GLY A 58 -3.14 9.30 14.36
C GLY A 58 -1.82 9.22 15.11
N SER A 59 -1.79 8.49 16.21
CA SER A 59 -0.58 8.28 17.01
C SER A 59 0.50 7.47 16.29
N SER A 60 0.10 6.72 15.27
CA SER A 60 0.98 5.93 14.40
C SER A 60 0.27 5.62 13.08
N VAL A 61 1.07 5.28 12.05
CA VAL A 61 0.57 4.83 10.77
C VAL A 61 -0.29 3.57 10.96
N GLY A 62 -1.49 3.57 10.38
CA GLY A 62 -2.44 2.45 10.49
C GLY A 62 -3.35 2.47 11.72
N ALA A 63 -3.12 3.34 12.72
CA ALA A 63 -3.86 3.35 13.99
C ALA A 63 -5.38 3.49 13.83
N HIS A 64 -5.85 4.19 12.81
CA HIS A 64 -7.28 4.42 12.56
C HIS A 64 -7.87 3.53 11.46
N ILE A 65 -7.13 2.53 11.00
CA ILE A 65 -7.55 1.64 9.92
C ILE A 65 -8.17 0.38 10.51
N LEU A 66 -9.38 0.04 10.04
CA LEU A 66 -10.01 -1.23 10.38
C LEU A 66 -9.25 -2.39 9.76
N SER A 67 -9.11 -3.46 10.55
CA SER A 67 -8.49 -4.69 10.12
C SER A 67 -9.47 -5.62 9.41
N GLY A 68 -8.96 -6.55 8.62
CA GLY A 68 -9.71 -7.60 7.93
C GLY A 68 -10.16 -7.18 6.53
N ALA A 69 -9.30 -7.40 5.57
CA ALA A 69 -9.60 -7.19 4.15
C ALA A 69 -9.13 -8.39 3.32
N VAL A 70 -9.79 -8.59 2.18
CA VAL A 70 -9.27 -9.43 1.10
C VAL A 70 -8.61 -8.48 0.10
N MET A 71 -7.32 -8.67 -0.15
CA MET A 71 -6.50 -7.80 -0.98
C MET A 71 -6.11 -8.50 -2.28
N ASP A 72 -6.41 -7.88 -3.42
CA ASP A 72 -5.78 -8.20 -4.69
C ASP A 72 -4.31 -7.72 -4.65
N PRO A 73 -3.32 -8.62 -4.77
CA PRO A 73 -1.91 -8.24 -4.66
C PRO A 73 -1.37 -7.51 -5.88
N LYS A 74 -2.16 -7.30 -6.91
CA LYS A 74 -1.70 -6.75 -8.18
C LYS A 74 -0.99 -5.40 -7.99
N ALA A 75 -1.65 -4.44 -7.35
CA ALA A 75 -1.09 -3.11 -7.14
C ALA A 75 0.16 -3.14 -6.24
N LEU A 76 0.15 -3.98 -5.20
CA LEU A 76 1.30 -4.14 -4.32
C LEU A 76 2.48 -4.78 -5.07
N ARG A 77 2.23 -5.76 -5.92
CA ARG A 77 3.25 -6.41 -6.77
C ARG A 77 3.85 -5.45 -7.79
N GLU A 78 3.05 -4.56 -8.36
CA GLU A 78 3.54 -3.53 -9.28
C GLU A 78 4.40 -2.50 -8.55
N LEU A 79 4.00 -2.11 -7.32
CA LEU A 79 4.74 -1.15 -6.52
C LEU A 79 6.01 -1.75 -5.89
N ILE A 80 5.92 -2.94 -5.29
CA ILE A 80 7.00 -3.63 -4.58
C ILE A 80 7.00 -5.09 -5.04
N PRO A 81 7.69 -5.45 -6.14
CA PRO A 81 7.65 -6.80 -6.70
C PRO A 81 8.05 -7.90 -5.72
N ASP A 82 8.99 -7.59 -4.84
CA ASP A 82 9.55 -8.45 -3.78
C ASP A 82 8.89 -8.23 -2.41
N PHE A 83 7.59 -7.85 -2.38
CA PHE A 83 6.89 -7.50 -1.13
C PHE A 83 6.85 -8.65 -0.12
N VAL A 84 6.79 -9.90 -0.57
CA VAL A 84 6.77 -11.08 0.32
C VAL A 84 8.13 -11.24 1.01
N GLU A 85 9.21 -11.16 0.24
CA GLU A 85 10.59 -11.25 0.73
C GLU A 85 10.94 -10.09 1.68
N LYS A 86 10.32 -8.93 1.46
CA LYS A 86 10.41 -7.75 2.33
C LYS A 86 9.51 -7.82 3.57
N GLY A 87 8.87 -8.95 3.79
CA GLY A 87 8.09 -9.19 5.00
C GLY A 87 6.74 -8.47 5.03
N ALA A 88 6.12 -8.21 3.87
CA ALA A 88 4.75 -7.73 3.85
C ALA A 88 3.83 -8.70 4.63
N PRO A 89 2.89 -8.20 5.46
CA PRO A 89 2.03 -9.05 6.29
C PRO A 89 0.89 -9.67 5.48
N VAL A 90 1.24 -10.58 4.55
CA VAL A 90 0.35 -11.28 3.62
C VAL A 90 0.38 -12.80 3.85
N GLU A 91 0.35 -13.22 5.11
CA GLU A 91 0.59 -14.61 5.51
C GLU A 91 -0.53 -15.58 5.07
N THR A 92 -1.74 -15.08 4.75
CA THR A 92 -2.92 -15.93 4.49
C THR A 92 -3.42 -15.77 3.05
N PRO A 93 -2.98 -16.62 2.12
CA PRO A 93 -3.55 -16.65 0.77
C PRO A 93 -4.98 -17.19 0.79
N VAL A 94 -5.85 -16.66 -0.08
CA VAL A 94 -7.19 -17.20 -0.30
C VAL A 94 -7.08 -18.42 -1.21
N ILE A 95 -7.41 -19.59 -0.65
CA ILE A 95 -7.36 -20.87 -1.36
C ILE A 95 -8.75 -21.34 -1.78
N GLU A 96 -9.81 -20.88 -1.11
CA GLU A 96 -11.20 -21.29 -1.36
C GLU A 96 -12.19 -20.18 -0.97
N ASP A 97 -13.25 -20.02 -1.75
CA ASP A 97 -14.37 -19.12 -1.50
C ASP A 97 -15.67 -19.91 -1.32
N HIS A 98 -16.44 -19.58 -0.28
CA HIS A 98 -17.74 -20.16 -0.03
C HIS A 98 -18.83 -19.09 -0.02
N PHE A 99 -19.84 -19.27 -0.83
CA PHE A 99 -21.04 -18.46 -0.76
C PHE A 99 -22.14 -19.22 -0.02
N LEU A 100 -22.55 -18.68 1.14
CA LEU A 100 -23.50 -19.30 2.05
C LEU A 100 -24.76 -18.44 2.16
N TYR A 101 -25.91 -19.09 2.05
CA TYR A 101 -27.19 -18.52 2.47
C TYR A 101 -27.50 -18.96 3.89
N LEU A 102 -27.60 -18.01 4.81
CA LEU A 102 -27.84 -18.27 6.22
C LEU A 102 -29.29 -18.06 6.58
N THR A 103 -29.86 -19.00 7.31
CA THR A 103 -31.17 -18.90 7.99
C THR A 103 -30.89 -18.88 9.52
N GLU A 104 -31.95 -18.73 10.32
CA GLU A 104 -31.81 -18.78 11.79
C GLU A 104 -31.19 -20.09 12.31
N THR A 105 -31.38 -21.19 11.59
CA THR A 105 -30.97 -22.52 12.06
C THR A 105 -30.12 -23.31 11.07
N ARG A 106 -29.89 -22.81 9.85
CA ARG A 106 -29.17 -23.52 8.79
C ARG A 106 -28.27 -22.61 7.99
N ALA A 107 -27.14 -23.18 7.53
CA ALA A 107 -26.27 -22.62 6.52
C ALA A 107 -26.39 -23.48 5.24
N LEU A 108 -26.84 -22.87 4.16
CA LEU A 108 -27.00 -23.53 2.86
C LEU A 108 -25.86 -23.05 1.95
N ARG A 109 -24.98 -23.97 1.54
CA ARG A 109 -23.89 -23.65 0.62
C ARG A 109 -24.43 -23.56 -0.80
N SER A 110 -24.16 -22.45 -1.49
CA SER A 110 -24.42 -22.33 -2.91
C SER A 110 -23.44 -23.23 -3.69
N PRO A 111 -23.90 -23.94 -4.71
CA PRO A 111 -23.04 -24.73 -5.58
C PRO A 111 -22.16 -23.84 -6.48
N ILE A 112 -22.48 -22.56 -6.59
CA ILE A 112 -21.79 -21.59 -7.44
C ILE A 112 -21.43 -20.37 -6.61
N THR A 113 -20.15 -19.97 -6.64
CA THR A 113 -19.69 -18.67 -6.15
C THR A 113 -19.76 -17.67 -7.30
N PRO A 114 -20.52 -16.57 -7.16
CA PRO A 114 -20.59 -15.52 -8.18
C PRO A 114 -19.20 -14.98 -8.53
N PRO A 115 -18.91 -14.67 -9.81
CA PRO A 115 -17.59 -14.21 -10.22
C PRO A 115 -17.01 -13.03 -9.41
N PRO A 116 -17.81 -12.00 -9.02
CA PRO A 116 -17.29 -10.89 -8.21
C PRO A 116 -16.88 -11.27 -6.77
N LEU A 117 -17.28 -12.46 -6.30
CA LEU A 117 -16.96 -12.98 -4.95
C LEU A 117 -15.86 -14.04 -4.98
N LYS A 118 -15.20 -14.22 -6.13
CA LYS A 118 -14.06 -15.12 -6.26
C LYS A 118 -12.78 -14.36 -5.96
N ASN A 119 -12.10 -14.80 -4.91
CA ASN A 119 -10.87 -14.15 -4.40
C ASN A 119 -9.65 -15.08 -4.46
N HIS A 120 -9.74 -16.16 -5.22
CA HIS A 120 -8.63 -17.11 -5.33
C HIS A 120 -7.35 -16.41 -5.84
N GLY A 121 -6.24 -16.58 -5.12
CA GLY A 121 -4.97 -15.92 -5.40
C GLY A 121 -4.81 -14.54 -4.75
N TYR A 122 -5.81 -14.06 -4.01
CA TYR A 122 -5.75 -12.87 -3.18
C TYR A 122 -5.23 -13.23 -1.77
N TYR A 123 -5.06 -12.22 -0.92
CA TYR A 123 -4.62 -12.40 0.46
C TYR A 123 -5.63 -11.86 1.45
N ILE A 124 -5.88 -12.61 2.52
CA ILE A 124 -6.55 -12.07 3.71
C ILE A 124 -5.49 -11.32 4.51
N VAL A 125 -5.71 -10.04 4.71
CA VAL A 125 -4.73 -9.16 5.34
C VAL A 125 -5.33 -8.40 6.52
N SER A 126 -4.48 -8.07 7.48
CA SER A 126 -4.74 -7.01 8.44
C SER A 126 -4.33 -5.69 7.78
N LEU A 127 -5.31 -4.90 7.34
CA LEU A 127 -5.03 -3.68 6.57
C LEU A 127 -4.23 -2.65 7.39
N ASN A 128 -4.44 -2.59 8.72
CA ASN A 128 -3.64 -1.71 9.56
C ASN A 128 -2.17 -2.13 9.62
N ARG A 129 -1.87 -3.44 9.70
CA ARG A 129 -0.49 -3.97 9.68
C ARG A 129 0.16 -3.72 8.32
N LEU A 130 -0.59 -3.96 7.24
CA LEU A 130 -0.11 -3.69 5.88
C LEU A 130 0.21 -2.21 5.69
N THR A 131 -0.63 -1.32 6.22
CA THR A 131 -0.42 0.13 6.13
C THR A 131 0.80 0.55 6.96
N ALA A 132 0.98 0.02 8.16
CA ALA A 132 2.17 0.28 8.98
C ALA A 132 3.43 -0.15 8.24
N TRP A 133 3.45 -1.37 7.68
CA TRP A 133 4.56 -1.87 6.87
C TRP A 133 4.83 -1.00 5.62
N LEU A 134 3.80 -0.48 4.94
CA LEU A 134 3.98 0.49 3.84
C LEU A 134 4.63 1.78 4.33
N GLY A 135 4.31 2.25 5.53
CA GLY A 135 4.98 3.38 6.17
C GLY A 135 6.47 3.14 6.33
N GLU A 136 6.85 1.97 6.85
CA GLU A 136 8.26 1.56 6.97
C GLU A 136 8.98 1.54 5.60
N GLN A 137 8.27 1.12 4.52
CA GLN A 137 8.84 1.15 3.18
C GLN A 137 9.02 2.59 2.65
N CYS A 138 8.15 3.52 3.03
CA CYS A 138 8.32 4.94 2.70
C CYS A 138 9.51 5.53 3.44
N GLU A 139 9.63 5.29 4.75
CA GLU A 139 10.78 5.75 5.56
C GLU A 139 12.11 5.20 5.03
N ALA A 140 12.13 3.96 4.57
CA ALA A 140 13.32 3.34 3.98
C ALA A 140 13.69 3.91 2.59
N ALA A 141 12.76 4.59 1.94
CA ALA A 141 12.99 5.22 0.64
C ALA A 141 13.47 6.68 0.72
N GLY A 142 13.48 7.27 1.93
CA GLY A 142 13.95 8.63 2.22
C GLY A 142 12.83 9.61 2.52
#